data_53dc8b3b5f0876dd815483ab0573ed81
#
_entry.id   53dc8b3b5f0876dd815483ab0573ed81
#
_cell.length_a   1.000
_cell.length_b   1.000
_cell.length_c   1.000
_cell.angle_alpha   90.00
_cell.angle_beta   90.00
_cell.angle_gamma   90.00
#
_symmetry.space_group_name_H-M   'P 1'
#
loop_
_entity.id
_entity.type
_entity.pdbx_description
1 polymer ?
#
loop_
_entity_poly.entity_id
_entity_poly.type
_entity_poly.pdbx_seq_one_letter_code
_entity_poly.pdbx_strand_id
1 'polypeptide(L)'
;MNDPRISRVIMILTYVAGGVGLGIGYATINESPPSLTVCVLLAVGVSGFLSFLRHSVFNRSDAVRMKWDMGKRNNFQVETGIANLAWAILAFFAVALDWGIRAEAASLLVFGFYLDVVALMSAANPARCAEFDLPPTLRLCSLVR
;
A
#
# COMPACT_ATOMS: atom_id res chain seq x y z
N MET A 1 13.14 -6.68 -17.61
CA MET A 1 12.33 -6.84 -16.37
C MET A 1 10.87 -6.43 -16.61
N ASN A 2 10.21 -7.09 -17.59
CA ASN A 2 8.83 -6.76 -17.98
C ASN A 2 7.84 -7.87 -17.58
N ASP A 3 8.29 -8.87 -16.78
CA ASP A 3 7.43 -9.98 -16.38
C ASP A 3 6.39 -9.49 -15.32
N PRO A 4 5.09 -9.51 -15.62
CA PRO A 4 4.03 -9.06 -14.71
C PRO A 4 3.90 -9.91 -13.46
N ARG A 5 4.52 -11.10 -13.43
CA ARG A 5 4.52 -12.00 -12.26
C ARG A 5 5.27 -11.38 -11.09
N ILE A 6 6.39 -10.66 -11.36
CA ILE A 6 7.21 -10.02 -10.32
C ILE A 6 6.35 -9.02 -9.54
N SER A 7 5.70 -8.09 -10.24
CA SER A 7 4.82 -7.11 -9.61
C SER A 7 3.65 -7.75 -8.85
N ARG A 8 3.09 -8.85 -9.38
CA ARG A 8 2.02 -9.59 -8.71
C ARG A 8 2.49 -10.21 -7.40
N VAL A 9 3.65 -10.86 -7.38
CA VAL A 9 4.21 -11.45 -6.16
C VAL A 9 4.46 -10.38 -5.11
N ILE A 10 5.11 -9.26 -5.49
CA ILE A 10 5.36 -8.15 -4.56
C ILE A 10 4.04 -7.59 -4.02
N MET A 11 3.02 -7.44 -4.85
CA MET A 11 1.69 -6.99 -4.42
C MET A 11 1.07 -7.93 -3.37
N ILE A 12 1.13 -9.24 -3.60
CA ILE A 12 0.61 -10.23 -2.64
C ILE A 12 1.37 -10.12 -1.32
N LEU A 13 2.71 -10.05 -1.36
CA LEU A 13 3.53 -9.88 -0.16
C LEU A 13 3.19 -8.58 0.59
N THR A 14 2.92 -7.49 -0.12
CA THR A 14 2.47 -6.22 0.48
C THR A 14 1.17 -6.40 1.25
N TYR A 15 0.18 -7.06 0.64
CA TYR A 15 -1.12 -7.29 1.31
C TYR A 15 -1.01 -8.25 2.49
N VAL A 16 -0.18 -9.29 2.38
CA VAL A 16 0.06 -10.22 3.49
C VAL A 16 0.74 -9.50 4.64
N ALA A 17 1.81 -8.74 4.39
CA ALA A 17 2.51 -7.99 5.43
C ALA A 17 1.57 -6.97 6.11
N GLY A 18 0.80 -6.20 5.32
CA GLY A 18 -0.18 -5.26 5.83
C GLY A 18 -1.25 -5.92 6.68
N GLY A 19 -1.87 -6.99 6.17
CA GLY A 19 -2.93 -7.72 6.87
C GLY A 19 -2.45 -8.37 8.17
N VAL A 20 -1.30 -9.02 8.15
CA VAL A 20 -0.68 -9.61 9.35
C VAL A 20 -0.32 -8.52 10.36
N GLY A 21 0.29 -7.42 9.90
CA GLY A 21 0.63 -6.29 10.77
C GLY A 21 -0.58 -5.70 11.48
N LEU A 22 -1.67 -5.44 10.74
CA LEU A 22 -2.93 -4.93 11.31
C LEU A 22 -3.56 -5.94 12.28
N GLY A 23 -3.56 -7.23 11.96
CA GLY A 23 -4.06 -8.28 12.85
C GLY A 23 -3.31 -8.33 14.18
N ILE A 24 -1.98 -8.24 14.14
CA ILE A 24 -1.14 -8.18 15.35
C ILE A 24 -1.43 -6.89 16.11
N GLY A 25 -1.50 -5.73 15.43
CA GLY A 25 -1.80 -4.45 16.08
C GLY A 25 -3.14 -4.46 16.81
N TYR A 26 -4.17 -5.05 16.20
CA TYR A 26 -5.46 -5.22 16.86
C TYR A 26 -5.38 -6.10 18.11
N ALA A 27 -4.56 -7.14 18.09
CA ALA A 27 -4.36 -8.02 19.25
C ALA A 27 -3.58 -7.32 20.39
N THR A 28 -2.56 -6.51 20.04
CA THR A 28 -1.62 -5.95 21.02
C THR A 28 -1.99 -4.57 21.54
N ILE A 29 -2.95 -3.86 20.91
CA ILE A 29 -3.32 -2.51 21.33
C ILE A 29 -4.00 -2.48 22.72
N ASN A 30 -4.63 -3.58 23.12
CA ASN A 30 -5.29 -3.72 24.41
C ASN A 30 -4.40 -4.35 25.50
N GLU A 31 -3.15 -4.66 25.18
CA GLU A 31 -2.19 -5.13 26.16
C GLU A 31 -1.73 -4.02 27.11
N SER A 32 -1.11 -4.38 28.21
CA SER A 32 -0.60 -3.42 29.18
C SER A 32 0.90 -3.69 29.43
N PRO A 33 1.77 -2.85 28.91
CA PRO A 33 1.55 -1.65 28.07
C PRO A 33 1.09 -1.97 26.64
N PRO A 34 0.30 -1.11 25.99
CA PRO A 34 -0.11 -1.30 24.61
C PRO A 34 1.09 -1.17 23.65
N SER A 35 1.12 -1.98 22.60
CA SER A 35 2.20 -1.96 21.62
C SER A 35 1.65 -1.94 20.19
N LEU A 36 2.21 -1.07 19.35
CA LEU A 36 1.93 -0.99 17.92
C LEU A 36 3.18 -1.27 17.07
N THR A 37 4.30 -1.55 17.70
CA THR A 37 5.62 -1.68 17.06
C THR A 37 5.63 -2.65 15.89
N VAL A 38 5.13 -3.89 16.11
CA VAL A 38 5.07 -4.90 15.03
C VAL A 38 4.09 -4.50 13.96
N CYS A 39 2.95 -3.91 14.33
CA CYS A 39 1.95 -3.39 13.41
C CYS A 39 2.56 -2.34 12.47
N VAL A 40 3.21 -1.32 13.01
CA VAL A 40 3.85 -0.25 12.22
C VAL A 40 4.96 -0.81 11.35
N LEU A 41 5.79 -1.70 11.88
CA LEU A 41 6.87 -2.31 11.13
C LEU A 41 6.37 -3.06 9.90
N LEU A 42 5.30 -3.84 10.04
CA LEU A 42 4.76 -4.66 8.94
C LEU A 42 3.80 -3.86 8.05
N ALA A 43 2.82 -3.17 8.63
CA ALA A 43 1.77 -2.51 7.87
C ALA A 43 2.23 -1.22 7.18
N VAL A 44 3.18 -0.49 7.76
CA VAL A 44 3.74 0.73 7.16
C VAL A 44 5.12 0.48 6.59
N GLY A 45 6.05 -0.05 7.40
CA GLY A 45 7.45 -0.21 7.02
C GLY A 45 7.62 -1.20 5.86
N VAL A 46 7.31 -2.47 6.09
CA VAL A 46 7.50 -3.53 5.08
C VAL A 46 6.57 -3.31 3.89
N SER A 47 5.28 -3.00 4.12
CA SER A 47 4.32 -2.77 3.04
C SER A 47 4.69 -1.55 2.19
N GLY A 48 5.12 -0.46 2.81
CA GLY A 48 5.59 0.74 2.10
C GLY A 48 6.85 0.46 1.28
N PHE A 49 7.82 -0.27 1.83
CA PHE A 49 9.04 -0.66 1.12
C PHE A 49 8.74 -1.58 -0.08
N LEU A 50 7.88 -2.58 0.08
CA LEU A 50 7.46 -3.45 -1.02
C LEU A 50 6.71 -2.66 -2.10
N SER A 51 5.86 -1.71 -1.70
CA SER A 51 5.17 -0.81 -2.64
C SER A 51 6.17 0.08 -3.40
N PHE A 52 7.21 0.59 -2.75
CA PHE A 52 8.31 1.29 -3.43
C PHE A 52 8.97 0.40 -4.47
N LEU A 53 9.36 -0.82 -4.12
CA LEU A 53 9.96 -1.76 -5.06
C LEU A 53 9.05 -1.97 -6.28
N ARG A 54 7.76 -2.18 -6.05
CA ARG A 54 6.78 -2.41 -7.12
C ARG A 54 6.65 -1.20 -8.05
N HIS A 55 6.45 -0.01 -7.49
CA HIS A 55 6.13 1.19 -8.27
C HIS A 55 7.35 1.91 -8.83
N SER A 56 8.53 1.80 -8.21
CA SER A 56 9.73 2.49 -8.66
C SER A 56 10.72 1.55 -9.33
N VAL A 57 11.15 0.47 -8.67
CA VAL A 57 12.18 -0.43 -9.19
C VAL A 57 11.62 -1.33 -10.29
N PHE A 58 10.48 -1.97 -10.03
CA PHE A 58 9.79 -2.86 -10.97
C PHE A 58 8.63 -2.17 -11.69
N ASN A 59 8.73 -0.87 -11.92
CA ASN A 59 7.67 -0.05 -12.50
C ASN A 59 7.14 -0.59 -13.84
N ARG A 60 8.01 -1.11 -14.71
CA ARG A 60 7.59 -1.71 -15.98
C ARG A 60 6.80 -3.01 -15.81
N SER A 61 7.21 -3.86 -14.86
CA SER A 61 6.45 -5.07 -14.51
C SER A 61 5.04 -4.71 -14.01
N ASP A 62 4.96 -3.66 -13.18
CA ASP A 62 3.68 -3.18 -12.64
C ASP A 62 2.81 -2.52 -13.72
N ALA A 63 3.40 -1.70 -14.59
CA ALA A 63 2.71 -1.08 -15.72
C ALA A 63 2.12 -2.10 -16.69
N VAL A 64 2.90 -3.14 -17.04
CA VAL A 64 2.41 -4.26 -17.88
C VAL A 64 1.24 -4.98 -17.21
N ARG A 65 1.37 -5.29 -15.90
CA ARG A 65 0.32 -5.96 -15.13
C ARG A 65 -0.97 -5.13 -15.09
N MET A 66 -0.84 -3.81 -14.94
CA MET A 66 -1.96 -2.87 -14.87
C MET A 66 -2.47 -2.41 -16.23
N LYS A 67 -1.88 -2.92 -17.33
CA LYS A 67 -2.17 -2.51 -18.71
C LYS A 67 -1.96 -1.00 -18.96
N TRP A 68 -1.03 -0.38 -18.24
CA TRP A 68 -0.66 1.03 -18.38
C TRP A 68 0.63 1.22 -19.18
N ASP A 69 1.21 0.15 -19.70
CA ASP A 69 2.46 0.23 -20.47
C ASP A 69 2.17 0.81 -21.86
N MET A 70 2.44 2.11 -21.99
CA MET A 70 2.44 2.84 -23.27
C MET A 70 3.85 2.94 -23.88
N GLY A 71 4.77 2.08 -23.47
CA GLY A 71 6.17 2.11 -23.94
C GLY A 71 7.02 3.23 -23.33
N LYS A 72 6.44 4.10 -22.49
CA LYS A 72 7.13 5.20 -21.80
C LYS A 72 7.16 4.99 -20.28
N ARG A 73 8.23 5.51 -19.63
CA ARG A 73 8.31 5.53 -18.17
C ARG A 73 7.21 6.44 -17.61
N ASN A 74 6.43 5.94 -16.68
CA ASN A 74 5.45 6.73 -15.95
C ASN A 74 6.10 7.33 -14.70
N ASN A 75 6.45 8.62 -14.74
CA ASN A 75 7.07 9.31 -13.61
C ASN A 75 6.15 9.36 -12.39
N PHE A 76 4.85 9.53 -12.57
CA PHE A 76 3.88 9.52 -11.47
C PHE A 76 3.91 8.20 -10.68
N GLN A 77 4.06 7.07 -11.36
CA GLN A 77 4.20 5.77 -10.71
C GLN A 77 5.46 5.71 -9.85
N VAL A 78 6.58 6.26 -10.35
CA VAL A 78 7.85 6.33 -9.60
C VAL A 78 7.73 7.26 -8.40
N GLU A 79 7.09 8.41 -8.54
CA GLU A 79 6.82 9.36 -7.45
C GLU A 79 5.98 8.72 -6.35
N THR A 80 4.92 7.99 -6.72
CA THR A 80 4.12 7.21 -5.77
C THR A 80 4.97 6.19 -5.02
N GLY A 81 5.88 5.51 -5.71
CA GLY A 81 6.81 4.57 -5.07
C GLY A 81 7.73 5.27 -4.08
N ILE A 82 8.29 6.44 -4.43
CA ILE A 82 9.16 7.22 -3.54
C ILE A 82 8.38 7.70 -2.30
N ALA A 83 7.13 8.12 -2.45
CA ALA A 83 6.27 8.46 -1.32
C ALA A 83 6.09 7.27 -0.36
N ASN A 84 5.85 6.08 -0.90
CA ASN A 84 5.76 4.86 -0.08
C ASN A 84 7.08 4.52 0.63
N LEU A 85 8.24 4.78 -0.01
CA LEU A 85 9.54 4.63 0.63
C LEU A 85 9.71 5.60 1.81
N ALA A 86 9.28 6.85 1.66
CA ALA A 86 9.34 7.83 2.75
C ALA A 86 8.54 7.38 3.98
N TRP A 87 7.35 6.82 3.78
CA TRP A 87 6.56 6.22 4.86
C TRP A 87 7.24 5.02 5.50
N ALA A 88 7.85 4.16 4.68
CA ALA A 88 8.60 3.01 5.19
C ALA A 88 9.79 3.44 6.06
N ILE A 89 10.55 4.42 5.61
CA ILE A 89 11.69 4.99 6.35
C ILE A 89 11.20 5.58 7.68
N LEU A 90 10.12 6.37 7.67
CA LEU A 90 9.53 6.93 8.88
C LEU A 90 9.18 5.83 9.89
N ALA A 91 8.51 4.77 9.43
CA ALA A 91 8.12 3.64 10.27
C ALA A 91 9.33 2.90 10.86
N PHE A 92 10.36 2.64 10.04
CA PHE A 92 11.59 2.01 10.51
C PHE A 92 12.33 2.85 11.56
N PHE A 93 12.41 4.18 11.35
CA PHE A 93 13.02 5.07 12.35
C PHE A 93 12.18 5.19 13.61
N ALA A 94 10.86 5.29 13.51
CA ALA A 94 9.98 5.35 14.67
C ALA A 94 10.16 4.13 15.59
N VAL A 95 10.30 2.95 14.98
CA VAL A 95 10.56 1.70 15.73
C VAL A 95 11.99 1.62 16.22
N ALA A 96 12.98 1.85 15.35
CA ALA A 96 14.40 1.66 15.68
C ALA A 96 14.92 2.65 16.74
N LEU A 97 14.36 3.85 16.79
CA LEU A 97 14.73 4.92 17.73
C LEU A 97 13.76 5.03 18.91
N ASP A 98 12.82 4.09 19.02
CA ASP A 98 11.83 4.05 20.10
C ASP A 98 11.12 5.40 20.33
N TRP A 99 10.54 5.96 19.25
CA TRP A 99 9.81 7.24 19.35
C TRP A 99 8.49 7.12 20.11
N GLY A 100 8.11 5.91 20.49
CA GLY A 100 6.97 5.59 21.31
C GLY A 100 5.65 5.48 20.55
N ILE A 101 4.66 4.96 21.25
CA ILE A 101 3.36 4.59 20.70
C ILE A 101 2.63 5.73 19.94
N ARG A 102 2.85 6.99 20.33
CA ARG A 102 2.23 8.12 19.64
C ARG A 102 2.76 8.31 18.23
N ALA A 103 4.07 8.16 18.02
CA ALA A 103 4.67 8.24 16.71
C ALA A 103 4.28 7.04 15.84
N GLU A 104 4.20 5.86 16.44
CA GLU A 104 3.72 4.64 15.80
C GLU A 104 2.26 4.80 15.34
N ALA A 105 1.36 5.26 16.22
CA ALA A 105 -0.04 5.50 15.90
C ALA A 105 -0.20 6.59 14.82
N ALA A 106 0.56 7.68 14.88
CA ALA A 106 0.54 8.72 13.87
C ALA A 106 0.98 8.19 12.50
N SER A 107 2.02 7.37 12.45
CA SER A 107 2.48 6.73 11.19
C SER A 107 1.41 5.85 10.56
N LEU A 108 0.72 5.04 11.38
CA LEU A 108 -0.38 4.19 10.93
C LEU A 108 -1.55 5.03 10.41
N LEU A 109 -1.95 6.07 11.15
CA LEU A 109 -3.09 6.91 10.81
C LEU A 109 -2.86 7.64 9.48
N VAL A 110 -1.71 8.27 9.31
CA VAL A 110 -1.42 9.05 8.08
C VAL A 110 -1.23 8.12 6.88
N PHE A 111 -0.56 6.99 7.06
CA PHE A 111 -0.42 6.01 5.98
C PHE A 111 -1.76 5.36 5.62
N GLY A 112 -2.59 5.03 6.61
CA GLY A 112 -3.95 4.53 6.39
C GLY A 112 -4.81 5.53 5.62
N PHE A 113 -4.83 6.80 6.04
CA PHE A 113 -5.54 7.86 5.32
C PHE A 113 -5.07 8.00 3.87
N TYR A 114 -3.75 7.96 3.63
CA TYR A 114 -3.21 7.97 2.27
C TYR A 114 -3.74 6.80 1.43
N LEU A 115 -3.75 5.59 1.98
CA LEU A 115 -4.25 4.41 1.27
C LEU A 115 -5.76 4.48 1.01
N ASP A 116 -6.55 5.01 1.96
CA ASP A 116 -7.99 5.18 1.80
C ASP A 116 -8.31 6.16 0.67
N VAL A 117 -7.61 7.30 0.60
CA VAL A 117 -7.77 8.26 -0.48
C VAL A 117 -7.39 7.64 -1.83
N VAL A 118 -6.28 6.91 -1.91
CA VAL A 118 -5.87 6.21 -3.14
C VAL A 118 -6.90 5.15 -3.56
N ALA A 119 -7.47 4.42 -2.60
CA ALA A 119 -8.51 3.43 -2.86
C ALA A 119 -9.79 4.08 -3.39
N LEU A 120 -10.24 5.17 -2.77
CA LEU A 120 -11.40 5.95 -3.22
C LEU A 120 -11.21 6.51 -4.64
N MET A 121 -10.06 7.11 -4.92
CA MET A 121 -9.73 7.60 -6.27
C MET A 121 -9.71 6.46 -7.29
N SER A 122 -9.23 5.30 -6.91
CA SER A 122 -9.20 4.12 -7.76
C SER A 122 -10.60 3.57 -8.02
N ALA A 123 -11.46 3.54 -7.00
CA ALA A 123 -12.85 3.12 -7.11
C ALA A 123 -13.70 4.09 -7.94
N ALA A 124 -13.40 5.38 -7.88
CA ALA A 124 -14.08 6.41 -8.67
C ALA A 124 -13.67 6.44 -10.15
N ASN A 125 -12.64 5.69 -10.56
CA ASN A 125 -12.18 5.66 -11.95
C ASN A 125 -12.97 4.64 -12.78
N PRO A 126 -13.85 5.09 -13.70
CA PRO A 126 -14.71 4.19 -14.49
C PRO A 126 -13.91 3.24 -15.41
N ALA A 127 -12.71 3.61 -15.85
CA ALA A 127 -11.86 2.74 -16.65
C ALA A 127 -11.38 1.50 -15.87
N ARG A 128 -11.17 1.62 -14.54
CA ARG A 128 -10.84 0.48 -13.67
C ARG A 128 -12.04 -0.41 -13.38
N CYS A 129 -13.24 0.16 -13.31
CA CYS A 129 -14.45 -0.61 -13.08
C CYS A 129 -14.80 -1.55 -14.23
N ALA A 130 -14.42 -1.21 -15.45
CA ALA A 130 -14.60 -2.06 -16.63
C ALA A 130 -13.59 -3.23 -16.68
N GLU A 131 -12.49 -3.15 -15.96
CA GLU A 131 -11.43 -4.16 -15.95
C GLU A 131 -11.66 -5.29 -14.93
N PHE A 132 -12.42 -5.00 -13.88
CA PHE A 132 -12.93 -6.02 -12.97
C PHE A 132 -14.29 -6.49 -13.54
N ASP A 133 -14.32 -7.71 -14.05
CA ASP A 133 -15.55 -8.39 -14.52
C ASP A 133 -16.43 -8.76 -13.31
N LEU A 134 -16.73 -7.75 -12.50
CA LEU A 134 -17.60 -7.88 -11.34
C LEU A 134 -19.06 -7.91 -11.82
N PRO A 135 -19.86 -8.83 -11.27
CA PRO A 135 -21.28 -8.85 -11.56
C PRO A 135 -21.93 -7.47 -11.29
N PRO A 136 -22.96 -7.08 -12.05
CA PRO A 136 -23.57 -5.73 -11.97
C PRO A 136 -23.97 -5.29 -10.57
N THR A 137 -24.26 -6.26 -9.70
CA THR A 137 -24.66 -6.05 -8.30
C THR A 137 -23.53 -5.58 -7.38
N LEU A 138 -22.27 -5.75 -7.79
CA LEU A 138 -21.07 -5.34 -7.02
C LEU A 138 -20.32 -4.16 -7.63
N ARG A 139 -20.88 -3.54 -8.68
CA ARG A 139 -20.26 -2.35 -9.31
C ARG A 139 -20.62 -1.10 -8.51
N LEU A 140 -19.80 -0.77 -7.50
CA LEU A 140 -19.88 0.52 -6.79
C LEU A 140 -19.80 1.74 -7.73
N CYS A 141 -19.32 1.57 -8.95
CA CYS A 141 -19.21 2.63 -9.97
C CYS A 141 -20.54 3.13 -10.51
N SER A 142 -21.66 2.46 -10.29
CA SER A 142 -22.98 2.93 -10.70
C SER A 142 -23.57 3.99 -9.76
N LEU A 143 -22.96 4.23 -8.60
CA LEU A 143 -23.42 5.18 -7.58
C LEU A 143 -22.79 6.57 -7.71
N VAL A 144 -21.83 6.78 -8.62
CA VAL A 144 -21.10 8.05 -8.82
C VAL A 144 -21.39 8.61 -10.21
N ARG A 145 -22.67 8.59 -10.64
CA ARG A 145 -23.14 9.38 -11.81
C ARG A 145 -24.06 10.47 -11.34
#